data_d9b480ac4d95a50ceafe8830f4ee8c52
#
_entry.id   d9b480ac4d95a50ceafe8830f4ee8c52
#
_cell.length_a   1.000
_cell.length_b   1.000
_cell.length_c   1.000
_cell.angle_alpha   90.00
_cell.angle_beta   90.00
_cell.angle_gamma   90.00
#
_symmetry.space_group_name_H-M   'P 1'
#
loop_
_entity.id
_entity.type
_entity.pdbx_description
1 polymer ?
#
loop_
_entity_poly.entity_id
_entity_poly.type
_entity_poly.pdbx_seq_one_letter_code
_entity_poly.pdbx_strand_id
1 'polypeptide(L)'
;MTIAVSFSATQQALFARRRPWFLVVVAVMMFLLLSSWGYDVWGLDYSAAAKEEAIKNQKHAEAEGLYRAVDGLDKGKIHWVTGDFFSQDWTKPIGTDVKFDLIYDYTFLCALPREARPRWAKRMTDLLAHDGRLVCLEWPSTKPMSANGPPWGVSPELYEALLSAPGEEIAYNDDGTVHDDPISKPWADALHRLSLIKPPRTHKAGTGEDGAVLDFISVWSR
;
A
#
# COMPACT_ATOMS: atom_id res chain seq x y z
N MET A 1 19.39 4.10 12.45
CA MET A 1 19.63 2.64 12.31
C MET A 1 19.18 2.24 10.91
N THR A 2 20.14 2.01 10.01
CA THR A 2 19.92 1.75 8.59
C THR A 2 19.46 0.31 8.42
N ILE A 3 18.29 0.10 7.80
CA ILE A 3 17.87 -1.24 7.39
C ILE A 3 18.58 -1.52 6.07
N ALA A 4 19.62 -2.35 6.11
CA ALA A 4 20.26 -2.85 4.89
C ALA A 4 19.36 -3.96 4.31
N VAL A 5 18.66 -3.67 3.23
CA VAL A 5 18.02 -4.68 2.38
C VAL A 5 19.01 -4.98 1.26
N SER A 6 19.62 -6.17 1.29
CA SER A 6 20.49 -6.61 0.20
C SER A 6 19.66 -7.28 -0.89
N PHE A 7 19.69 -6.73 -2.09
CA PHE A 7 19.13 -7.36 -3.28
C PHE A 7 20.19 -8.15 -4.02
N SER A 8 19.82 -9.32 -4.60
CA SER A 8 20.70 -10.10 -5.44
C SER A 8 21.05 -9.36 -6.73
N ALA A 9 22.20 -9.69 -7.36
CA ALA A 9 22.63 -9.11 -8.62
C ALA A 9 21.58 -9.26 -9.75
N THR A 10 20.74 -10.28 -9.70
CA THR A 10 19.63 -10.52 -10.64
C THR A 10 18.49 -9.53 -10.42
N GLN A 11 18.23 -9.13 -9.16
CA GLN A 11 17.24 -8.12 -8.85
C GLN A 11 17.72 -6.73 -9.27
N GLN A 12 19.02 -6.44 -9.10
CA GLN A 12 19.63 -5.19 -9.59
C GLN A 12 19.58 -5.06 -11.12
N ALA A 13 19.74 -6.14 -11.86
CA ALA A 13 19.66 -6.14 -13.34
C ALA A 13 18.24 -5.93 -13.87
N LEU A 14 17.21 -6.38 -13.16
CA LEU A 14 15.79 -6.09 -13.48
C LEU A 14 15.46 -4.61 -13.31
N PHE A 15 16.10 -3.92 -12.37
CA PHE A 15 15.90 -2.50 -12.09
C PHE A 15 16.60 -1.55 -13.08
N ALA A 16 17.57 -2.05 -13.88
CA ALA A 16 18.36 -1.23 -14.81
C ALA A 16 17.61 -0.79 -16.08
N ARG A 17 16.42 -1.32 -16.38
CA ARG A 17 15.74 -1.08 -17.67
C ARG A 17 14.56 -0.10 -17.65
N ARG A 18 13.93 0.18 -16.50
CA ARG A 18 12.92 1.25 -16.28
C ARG A 18 12.97 1.65 -14.82
N ARG A 19 12.82 2.95 -14.52
CA ARG A 19 12.56 3.36 -13.14
C ARG A 19 11.18 2.84 -12.76
N PRO A 20 11.04 1.88 -11.82
CA PRO A 20 9.75 1.35 -11.48
C PRO A 20 8.89 2.43 -10.81
N TRP A 21 7.60 2.41 -11.11
CA TRP A 21 6.63 3.37 -10.59
C TRP A 21 5.98 2.83 -9.32
N PHE A 22 5.89 3.69 -8.32
CA PHE A 22 5.30 3.36 -7.02
C PHE A 22 4.14 4.27 -6.69
N LEU A 23 3.04 3.68 -6.28
CA LEU A 23 1.93 4.38 -5.65
C LEU A 23 1.97 4.10 -4.15
N VAL A 24 2.03 5.15 -3.35
CA VAL A 24 1.90 5.05 -1.89
C VAL A 24 0.67 5.86 -1.48
N VAL A 25 -0.15 5.26 -0.64
CA VAL A 25 -1.26 5.96 -0.01
C VAL A 25 -0.90 6.11 1.47
N VAL A 26 -0.67 7.37 1.91
CA VAL A 26 -0.58 7.78 3.33
C VAL A 26 0.76 7.65 4.10
N ALA A 27 1.97 7.54 3.54
CA ALA A 27 3.18 7.60 4.39
C ALA A 27 4.35 8.38 3.78
N VAL A 28 4.50 9.67 4.14
CA VAL A 28 5.56 10.56 3.62
C VAL A 28 6.96 9.95 3.74
N MET A 29 7.30 9.31 4.86
CA MET A 29 8.61 8.70 5.06
C MET A 29 8.92 7.56 4.09
N MET A 30 7.90 6.79 3.68
CA MET A 30 8.06 5.73 2.69
C MET A 30 8.40 6.30 1.30
N PHE A 31 7.82 7.44 0.92
CA PHE A 31 8.16 8.12 -0.34
C PHE A 31 9.63 8.51 -0.40
N LEU A 32 10.13 9.08 0.67
CA LEU A 32 11.52 9.51 0.77
C LEU A 32 12.48 8.30 0.72
N LEU A 33 12.13 7.24 1.42
CA LEU A 33 12.90 5.99 1.41
C LEU A 33 12.95 5.39 0.00
N LEU A 34 11.80 5.19 -0.64
CA LEU A 34 11.73 4.61 -1.98
C LEU A 34 12.45 5.47 -3.01
N SER A 35 12.27 6.80 -2.94
CA SER A 35 12.98 7.74 -3.81
C SER A 35 14.50 7.64 -3.62
N SER A 36 15.01 7.44 -2.40
CA SER A 36 16.44 7.25 -2.15
C SER A 36 17.03 5.99 -2.81
N TRP A 37 16.18 5.01 -3.10
CA TRP A 37 16.51 3.80 -3.85
C TRP A 37 16.31 3.91 -5.37
N GLY A 38 16.07 5.13 -5.88
CA GLY A 38 15.98 5.40 -7.31
C GLY A 38 14.57 5.22 -7.91
N TYR A 39 13.56 5.02 -7.08
CA TYR A 39 12.19 4.83 -7.57
C TYR A 39 11.47 6.17 -7.80
N ASP A 40 10.73 6.28 -8.91
CA ASP A 40 9.79 7.38 -9.10
C ASP A 40 8.49 7.06 -8.33
N VAL A 41 8.11 7.93 -7.39
CA VAL A 41 7.05 7.66 -6.41
C VAL A 41 5.92 8.66 -6.56
N TRP A 42 4.67 8.17 -6.57
CA TRP A 42 3.46 8.98 -6.60
C TRP A 42 2.74 8.91 -5.26
N GLY A 43 2.53 10.07 -4.65
CA GLY A 43 1.72 10.24 -3.46
C GLY A 43 0.38 10.85 -3.81
N LEU A 44 -0.70 10.14 -3.51
CA LEU A 44 -2.06 10.59 -3.76
C LEU A 44 -2.77 10.86 -2.44
N ASP A 45 -3.38 12.02 -2.32
CA ASP A 45 -4.31 12.37 -1.24
C ASP A 45 -5.51 13.11 -1.81
N TYR A 46 -6.67 12.93 -1.20
CA TYR A 46 -7.87 13.69 -1.56
C TYR A 46 -7.78 15.16 -1.13
N SER A 47 -7.05 15.45 -0.06
CA SER A 47 -6.90 16.76 0.53
C SER A 47 -5.71 17.54 -0.05
N ALA A 48 -5.97 18.72 -0.60
CA ALA A 48 -4.90 19.63 -1.00
C ALA A 48 -4.01 20.06 0.19
N ALA A 49 -4.58 20.22 1.38
CA ALA A 49 -3.83 20.56 2.59
C ALA A 49 -2.88 19.42 3.02
N ALA A 50 -3.31 18.17 2.92
CA ALA A 50 -2.44 17.02 3.19
C ALA A 50 -1.26 16.95 2.20
N LYS A 51 -1.51 17.22 0.93
CA LYS A 51 -0.45 17.35 -0.09
C LYS A 51 0.55 18.46 0.24
N GLU A 52 0.08 19.64 0.64
CA GLU A 52 0.95 20.76 1.01
C GLU A 52 1.83 20.41 2.22
N GLU A 53 1.25 19.74 3.22
CA GLU A 53 2.00 19.28 4.39
C GLU A 53 3.04 18.20 4.02
N ALA A 54 2.67 17.28 3.13
CA ALA A 54 3.60 16.28 2.61
C ALA A 54 4.80 16.92 1.90
N ILE A 55 4.57 17.96 1.08
CA ILE A 55 5.64 18.72 0.41
C ILE A 55 6.54 19.44 1.43
N LYS A 56 5.99 20.02 2.49
CA LYS A 56 6.79 20.65 3.56
C LYS A 56 7.67 19.62 4.28
N ASN A 57 7.10 18.47 4.62
CA ASN A 57 7.83 17.39 5.28
C ASN A 57 8.93 16.83 4.40
N GLN A 58 8.70 16.70 3.08
CA GLN A 58 9.73 16.33 2.12
C GLN A 58 10.88 17.34 2.12
N LYS A 59 10.58 18.64 1.99
CA LYS A 59 11.60 19.70 1.97
C LYS A 59 12.40 19.74 3.27
N HIS A 60 11.73 19.56 4.41
CA HIS A 60 12.41 19.51 5.72
C HIS A 60 13.36 18.32 5.80
N ALA A 61 12.91 17.13 5.44
CA ALA A 61 13.76 15.93 5.44
C ALA A 61 14.96 16.04 4.49
N GLU A 62 14.78 16.67 3.33
CA GLU A 62 15.85 16.94 2.37
C GLU A 62 16.87 17.96 2.92
N ALA A 63 16.41 19.01 3.59
CA ALA A 63 17.27 20.01 4.23
C ALA A 63 18.10 19.39 5.38
N GLU A 64 17.53 18.47 6.14
CA GLU A 64 18.23 17.69 7.19
C GLU A 64 19.17 16.62 6.61
N GLY A 65 19.21 16.46 5.28
CA GLY A 65 20.02 15.45 4.61
C GLY A 65 19.58 14.01 4.87
N LEU A 66 18.30 13.83 5.25
CA LEU A 66 17.68 12.52 5.41
C LEU A 66 17.34 11.92 4.04
N TYR A 67 17.34 10.57 3.96
CA TYR A 67 16.98 9.85 2.75
C TYR A 67 17.77 10.29 1.49
N ARG A 68 19.08 10.36 1.63
CA ARG A 68 19.99 10.58 0.49
C ARG A 68 19.91 9.37 -0.46
N ALA A 69 20.27 9.60 -1.72
CA ALA A 69 20.39 8.50 -2.67
C ALA A 69 21.32 7.40 -2.12
N VAL A 70 20.94 6.17 -2.34
CA VAL A 70 21.79 5.01 -2.03
C VAL A 70 23.00 5.04 -2.97
N ASP A 71 24.16 4.69 -2.45
CA ASP A 71 25.42 4.71 -3.22
C ASP A 71 25.29 3.97 -4.55
N GLY A 72 25.66 4.61 -5.62
CA GLY A 72 25.56 4.11 -6.99
C GLY A 72 24.19 4.22 -7.65
N LEU A 73 23.21 4.85 -6.99
CA LEU A 73 21.88 5.10 -7.54
C LEU A 73 21.60 6.61 -7.66
N ASP A 74 20.88 6.98 -8.71
CA ASP A 74 20.27 8.30 -8.80
C ASP A 74 18.97 8.32 -7.98
N LYS A 75 18.75 9.38 -7.21
CA LYS A 75 17.49 9.57 -6.48
C LYS A 75 16.31 9.64 -7.45
N GLY A 76 15.25 8.89 -7.16
CA GLY A 76 14.00 8.96 -7.90
C GLY A 76 13.21 10.23 -7.61
N LYS A 77 12.19 10.50 -8.43
CA LYS A 77 11.32 11.66 -8.29
C LYS A 77 10.15 11.34 -7.37
N ILE A 78 9.70 12.34 -6.60
CA ILE A 78 8.46 12.26 -5.82
C ILE A 78 7.42 13.18 -6.46
N HIS A 79 6.27 12.62 -6.78
CA HIS A 79 5.14 13.31 -7.40
C HIS A 79 3.96 13.34 -6.42
N TRP A 80 3.52 14.53 -6.04
CA TRP A 80 2.37 14.72 -5.17
C TRP A 80 1.13 15.06 -5.99
N VAL A 81 0.11 14.24 -5.87
CA VAL A 81 -1.14 14.36 -6.62
C VAL A 81 -2.30 14.57 -5.66
N THR A 82 -3.21 15.49 -5.99
CA THR A 82 -4.51 15.61 -5.31
C THR A 82 -5.57 15.00 -6.19
N GLY A 83 -6.38 14.11 -5.63
CA GLY A 83 -7.46 13.46 -6.39
C GLY A 83 -8.19 12.39 -5.61
N ASP A 84 -9.32 11.97 -6.15
CA ASP A 84 -10.07 10.83 -5.65
C ASP A 84 -9.40 9.53 -6.13
N PHE A 85 -8.97 8.68 -5.22
CA PHE A 85 -8.35 7.39 -5.52
C PHE A 85 -9.21 6.54 -6.48
N PHE A 86 -10.52 6.60 -6.33
CA PHE A 86 -11.48 5.83 -7.15
C PHE A 86 -11.72 6.41 -8.54
N SER A 87 -11.32 7.66 -8.79
CA SER A 87 -11.39 8.30 -10.12
C SER A 87 -10.18 7.91 -10.98
N GLN A 88 -10.36 7.96 -12.30
CA GLN A 88 -9.25 7.88 -13.24
C GLN A 88 -8.62 9.25 -13.54
N ASP A 89 -9.19 10.35 -13.04
CA ASP A 89 -8.78 11.69 -13.42
C ASP A 89 -7.35 12.02 -12.97
N TRP A 90 -6.94 11.54 -11.81
CA TRP A 90 -5.60 11.79 -11.28
C TRP A 90 -4.49 11.05 -12.05
N THR A 91 -4.84 9.98 -12.78
CA THR A 91 -3.87 9.25 -13.62
C THR A 91 -3.72 9.85 -15.01
N LYS A 92 -4.70 10.63 -15.51
CA LYS A 92 -4.66 11.25 -16.85
C LYS A 92 -3.41 12.07 -17.13
N PRO A 93 -2.91 12.92 -16.21
CA PRO A 93 -1.67 13.67 -16.42
C PRO A 93 -0.42 12.79 -16.43
N ILE A 94 -0.48 11.58 -15.89
CA ILE A 94 0.64 10.62 -15.85
C ILE A 94 0.71 9.86 -17.17
N GLY A 95 -0.45 9.47 -17.70
CA GLY A 95 -0.55 8.74 -18.96
C GLY A 95 -1.86 7.98 -19.12
N THR A 96 -1.98 7.29 -20.24
CA THR A 96 -3.04 6.30 -20.48
C THR A 96 -2.61 4.94 -19.95
N ASP A 97 -3.52 4.19 -19.33
CA ASP A 97 -3.26 2.85 -18.78
C ASP A 97 -2.07 2.80 -17.80
N VAL A 98 -2.08 3.72 -16.85
CA VAL A 98 -1.04 3.83 -15.81
C VAL A 98 -1.04 2.60 -14.92
N LYS A 99 0.13 1.97 -14.76
CA LYS A 99 0.36 0.83 -13.89
C LYS A 99 1.57 1.11 -12.98
N PHE A 100 1.51 0.57 -11.78
CA PHE A 100 2.56 0.69 -10.79
C PHE A 100 3.21 -0.67 -10.52
N ASP A 101 4.53 -0.69 -10.45
CA ASP A 101 5.30 -1.90 -10.14
C ASP A 101 5.23 -2.27 -8.66
N LEU A 102 5.01 -1.27 -7.81
CA LEU A 102 4.70 -1.46 -6.40
C LEU A 102 3.58 -0.51 -5.98
N ILE A 103 2.60 -1.04 -5.26
CA ILE A 103 1.60 -0.27 -4.54
C ILE A 103 1.77 -0.57 -3.06
N TYR A 104 1.78 0.47 -2.21
CA TYR A 104 1.87 0.32 -0.77
C TYR A 104 0.65 0.93 -0.09
N ASP A 105 -0.16 0.07 0.51
CA ASP A 105 -1.29 0.48 1.37
C ASP A 105 -0.82 0.53 2.83
N TYR A 106 -0.77 1.72 3.35
CA TYR A 106 -0.53 1.97 4.77
C TYR A 106 -1.72 2.69 5.37
N THR A 107 -2.55 1.95 6.11
CA THR A 107 -3.73 2.50 6.82
C THR A 107 -4.84 3.08 5.91
N PHE A 108 -4.87 2.74 4.64
CA PHE A 108 -5.90 3.24 3.73
C PHE A 108 -7.15 2.35 3.74
N LEU A 109 -7.02 1.03 3.59
CA LEU A 109 -8.19 0.14 3.64
C LEU A 109 -8.98 0.30 4.95
N CYS A 110 -8.29 0.41 6.08
CA CYS A 110 -8.95 0.58 7.38
C CYS A 110 -9.65 1.95 7.55
N ALA A 111 -9.36 2.91 6.69
CA ALA A 111 -10.06 4.20 6.66
C ALA A 111 -11.32 4.17 5.79
N LEU A 112 -11.55 3.07 5.03
CA LEU A 112 -12.67 2.95 4.12
C LEU A 112 -13.84 2.17 4.78
N PRO A 113 -15.07 2.69 4.65
CA PRO A 113 -16.25 1.94 5.07
C PRO A 113 -16.42 0.68 4.23
N ARG A 114 -17.20 -0.29 4.73
CA ARG A 114 -17.33 -1.63 4.11
C ARG A 114 -17.73 -1.56 2.63
N GLU A 115 -18.63 -0.68 2.29
CA GLU A 115 -19.20 -0.52 0.94
C GLU A 115 -18.16 -0.02 -0.08
N ALA A 116 -17.08 0.62 0.39
CA ALA A 116 -16.00 1.11 -0.48
C ALA A 116 -14.89 0.07 -0.70
N ARG A 117 -14.79 -0.97 0.13
CA ARG A 117 -13.71 -1.96 0.12
C ARG A 117 -13.64 -2.80 -1.16
N PRO A 118 -14.76 -3.29 -1.75
CA PRO A 118 -14.72 -3.97 -3.04
C PRO A 118 -14.15 -3.08 -4.15
N ARG A 119 -14.54 -1.81 -4.18
CA ARG A 119 -14.01 -0.83 -5.12
C ARG A 119 -12.51 -0.56 -4.90
N TRP A 120 -12.05 -0.57 -3.64
CA TRP A 120 -10.63 -0.46 -3.31
C TRP A 120 -9.86 -1.64 -3.91
N ALA A 121 -10.30 -2.87 -3.68
CA ALA A 121 -9.64 -4.06 -4.22
C ALA A 121 -9.57 -4.03 -5.75
N LYS A 122 -10.68 -3.69 -6.42
CA LYS A 122 -10.71 -3.53 -7.87
C LYS A 122 -9.72 -2.48 -8.35
N ARG A 123 -9.68 -1.31 -7.69
CA ARG A 123 -8.80 -0.23 -8.08
C ARG A 123 -7.32 -0.56 -7.86
N MET A 124 -6.98 -1.24 -6.74
CA MET A 124 -5.63 -1.72 -6.49
C MET A 124 -5.18 -2.67 -7.61
N THR A 125 -6.03 -3.61 -7.97
CA THR A 125 -5.78 -4.56 -9.07
C THR A 125 -5.64 -3.83 -10.40
N ASP A 126 -6.51 -2.87 -10.71
CA ASP A 126 -6.46 -2.11 -11.97
C ASP A 126 -5.17 -1.29 -12.10
N LEU A 127 -4.64 -0.78 -11.00
CA LEU A 127 -3.42 0.02 -10.98
C LEU A 127 -2.14 -0.82 -10.90
N LEU A 128 -2.22 -2.09 -10.51
CA LEU A 128 -1.05 -2.95 -10.36
C LEU A 128 -0.56 -3.45 -11.72
N ALA A 129 0.74 -3.30 -11.98
CA ALA A 129 1.40 -3.90 -13.13
C ALA A 129 1.33 -5.44 -13.05
N HIS A 130 1.46 -6.12 -14.19
CA HIS A 130 1.35 -7.58 -14.25
C HIS A 130 2.34 -8.28 -13.29
N ASP A 131 3.59 -7.83 -13.29
CA ASP A 131 4.64 -8.37 -12.41
C ASP A 131 4.82 -7.54 -11.13
N GLY A 132 3.87 -6.64 -10.86
CA GLY A 132 3.89 -5.73 -9.73
C GLY A 132 3.60 -6.43 -8.40
N ARG A 133 3.81 -5.68 -7.32
CA ARG A 133 3.49 -6.13 -5.94
C ARG A 133 2.61 -5.10 -5.26
N LEU A 134 1.54 -5.60 -4.61
CA LEU A 134 0.79 -4.83 -3.63
C LEU A 134 1.30 -5.24 -2.25
N VAL A 135 1.71 -4.28 -1.45
CA VAL A 135 2.14 -4.48 -0.06
C VAL A 135 1.16 -3.76 0.85
N CYS A 136 0.59 -4.47 1.81
CA CYS A 136 -0.36 -3.91 2.75
C CYS A 136 0.15 -4.03 4.18
N LEU A 137 0.04 -2.94 4.96
CA LEU A 137 0.08 -3.02 6.42
C LEU A 137 -1.34 -3.27 6.91
N GLU A 138 -1.59 -4.48 7.39
CA GLU A 138 -2.89 -4.92 7.89
C GLU A 138 -3.06 -4.46 9.35
N TRP A 139 -3.54 -3.24 9.52
CA TRP A 139 -3.80 -2.59 10.80
C TRP A 139 -5.16 -1.86 10.77
N PRO A 140 -5.94 -1.84 11.85
CA PRO A 140 -5.76 -2.56 13.13
C PRO A 140 -6.35 -3.99 13.05
N SER A 141 -5.50 -5.01 13.17
CA SER A 141 -5.91 -6.40 12.99
C SER A 141 -6.60 -7.02 14.22
N THR A 142 -6.44 -6.40 15.39
CA THR A 142 -7.05 -6.87 16.66
C THR A 142 -8.32 -6.10 17.03
N LYS A 143 -8.67 -5.07 16.27
CA LYS A 143 -9.92 -4.33 16.49
C LYS A 143 -11.10 -5.15 16.00
N PRO A 144 -12.17 -5.31 16.80
CA PRO A 144 -13.37 -6.02 16.35
C PRO A 144 -13.89 -5.46 15.03
N MET A 145 -14.19 -6.35 14.08
CA MET A 145 -14.69 -5.97 12.75
C MET A 145 -16.02 -5.24 12.79
N SER A 146 -16.83 -5.47 13.85
CA SER A 146 -18.09 -4.77 14.10
C SER A 146 -17.94 -3.40 14.72
N ALA A 147 -16.75 -3.05 15.24
CA ALA A 147 -16.51 -1.77 15.89
C ALA A 147 -16.49 -0.61 14.89
N ASN A 148 -17.02 0.55 15.32
CA ASN A 148 -17.04 1.76 14.50
C ASN A 148 -15.64 2.26 14.14
N GLY A 149 -15.51 2.87 12.95
CA GLY A 149 -14.31 3.49 12.44
C GLY A 149 -14.51 4.93 11.98
N PRO A 150 -13.55 5.57 11.29
CA PRO A 150 -12.19 5.07 11.06
C PRO A 150 -11.28 5.14 12.30
N PRO A 151 -10.27 4.28 12.41
CA PRO A 151 -10.04 3.12 11.58
C PRO A 151 -11.03 1.99 11.90
N TRP A 152 -11.51 1.28 10.88
CA TRP A 152 -12.26 0.03 11.07
C TRP A 152 -11.31 -1.16 11.24
N GLY A 153 -11.76 -2.18 11.94
CA GLY A 153 -11.02 -3.43 12.01
C GLY A 153 -10.80 -4.05 10.62
N VAL A 154 -9.65 -4.67 10.45
CA VAL A 154 -9.26 -5.43 9.27
C VAL A 154 -8.63 -6.74 9.71
N SER A 155 -8.70 -7.77 8.88
CA SER A 155 -8.08 -9.06 9.16
C SER A 155 -7.43 -9.64 7.91
N PRO A 156 -6.49 -10.60 8.04
CA PRO A 156 -5.91 -11.28 6.89
C PRO A 156 -6.96 -11.95 5.99
N GLU A 157 -8.05 -12.44 6.56
CA GLU A 157 -9.17 -13.08 5.84
C GLU A 157 -9.93 -12.03 5.01
N LEU A 158 -10.09 -10.80 5.53
CA LEU A 158 -10.71 -9.71 4.79
C LEU A 158 -9.89 -9.33 3.55
N TYR A 159 -8.56 -9.21 3.69
CA TYR A 159 -7.69 -8.93 2.55
C TYR A 159 -7.74 -10.06 1.53
N GLU A 160 -7.75 -11.32 1.98
CA GLU A 160 -7.89 -12.49 1.11
C GLU A 160 -9.20 -12.45 0.31
N ALA A 161 -10.33 -12.23 0.98
CA ALA A 161 -11.63 -12.16 0.34
C ALA A 161 -11.72 -11.03 -0.69
N LEU A 162 -11.20 -9.83 -0.33
CA LEU A 162 -11.23 -8.67 -1.22
C LEU A 162 -10.35 -8.84 -2.46
N LEU A 163 -9.14 -9.36 -2.30
CA LEU A 163 -8.13 -9.39 -3.35
C LEU A 163 -8.23 -10.65 -4.23
N SER A 164 -8.87 -11.71 -3.77
CA SER A 164 -9.18 -12.89 -4.60
C SER A 164 -10.42 -12.70 -5.49
N ALA A 165 -11.31 -11.74 -5.16
CA ALA A 165 -12.48 -11.39 -5.96
C ALA A 165 -12.62 -9.86 -6.09
N PRO A 166 -11.70 -9.17 -6.79
CA PRO A 166 -11.66 -7.72 -6.82
C PRO A 166 -12.93 -7.09 -7.42
N GLY A 167 -13.59 -6.25 -6.64
CA GLY A 167 -14.83 -5.58 -7.04
C GLY A 167 -16.11 -6.27 -6.64
N GLU A 168 -16.04 -7.51 -6.16
CA GLU A 168 -17.21 -8.26 -5.72
C GLU A 168 -17.60 -7.91 -4.28
N GLU A 169 -18.89 -7.90 -4.03
CA GLU A 169 -19.45 -7.73 -2.70
C GLU A 169 -19.06 -8.89 -1.78
N ILE A 170 -18.68 -8.57 -0.55
CA ILE A 170 -18.30 -9.55 0.45
C ILE A 170 -19.44 -9.74 1.44
N ALA A 171 -19.80 -11.00 1.70
CA ALA A 171 -20.70 -11.35 2.76
C ALA A 171 -20.00 -11.28 4.13
N TYR A 172 -20.68 -10.70 5.11
CA TYR A 172 -20.18 -10.58 6.48
C TYR A 172 -21.13 -11.28 7.45
N ASN A 173 -20.56 -11.90 8.46
CA ASN A 173 -21.27 -12.40 9.62
C ASN A 173 -21.76 -11.25 10.51
N ASP A 174 -22.64 -11.53 11.48
CA ASP A 174 -23.20 -10.54 12.40
C ASP A 174 -22.12 -9.84 13.24
N ASP A 175 -21.03 -10.52 13.57
CA ASP A 175 -19.86 -9.96 14.27
C ASP A 175 -18.95 -9.14 13.35
N GLY A 176 -19.25 -9.09 12.04
CA GLY A 176 -18.53 -8.36 11.02
C GLY A 176 -17.33 -9.08 10.45
N THR A 177 -17.05 -10.30 10.83
CA THR A 177 -16.06 -11.15 10.17
C THR A 177 -16.52 -11.52 8.77
N VAL A 178 -15.58 -11.87 7.90
CA VAL A 178 -15.90 -12.33 6.56
C VAL A 178 -16.57 -13.70 6.63
N HIS A 179 -17.62 -13.89 5.84
CA HIS A 179 -18.29 -15.19 5.74
C HIS A 179 -17.39 -16.18 4.97
N ASP A 180 -17.24 -17.38 5.51
CA ASP A 180 -16.44 -18.45 4.90
C ASP A 180 -17.18 -19.12 3.71
N ASP A 181 -17.44 -18.34 2.65
CA ASP A 181 -17.87 -18.94 1.39
C ASP A 181 -16.65 -19.28 0.55
N PRO A 182 -16.46 -20.55 0.18
CA PRO A 182 -15.34 -20.90 -0.69
C PRO A 182 -15.51 -20.18 -2.02
N ILE A 183 -14.52 -19.37 -2.37
CA ILE A 183 -14.45 -18.74 -3.70
C ILE A 183 -14.39 -19.87 -4.71
N SER A 184 -15.51 -20.11 -5.39
CA SER A 184 -15.69 -21.28 -6.24
C SER A 184 -14.80 -21.29 -7.49
N LYS A 185 -14.24 -20.13 -7.87
CA LYS A 185 -13.23 -19.98 -8.95
C LYS A 185 -12.41 -18.72 -8.71
N PRO A 186 -11.09 -18.77 -8.95
CA PRO A 186 -10.28 -17.55 -8.96
C PRO A 186 -10.78 -16.61 -10.07
N TRP A 187 -10.94 -15.34 -9.73
CA TRP A 187 -11.27 -14.31 -10.72
C TRP A 187 -10.08 -14.04 -11.62
N ALA A 188 -10.34 -13.66 -12.87
CA ALA A 188 -9.28 -13.48 -13.87
C ALA A 188 -8.27 -12.38 -13.47
N ASP A 189 -8.68 -11.44 -12.64
CA ASP A 189 -7.87 -10.34 -12.11
C ASP A 189 -7.55 -10.49 -10.61
N ALA A 190 -7.78 -11.69 -10.03
CA ALA A 190 -7.45 -11.99 -8.64
C ALA A 190 -5.98 -11.75 -8.33
N LEU A 191 -5.71 -11.30 -7.12
CA LEU A 191 -4.36 -11.29 -6.57
C LEU A 191 -4.19 -12.49 -5.62
N HIS A 192 -2.97 -13.03 -5.63
CA HIS A 192 -2.57 -14.13 -4.76
C HIS A 192 -1.63 -13.63 -3.67
N ARG A 193 -1.85 -14.04 -2.44
CA ARG A 193 -0.98 -13.69 -1.33
C ARG A 193 0.32 -14.48 -1.39
N LEU A 194 1.43 -13.77 -1.60
CA LEU A 194 2.77 -14.36 -1.61
C LEU A 194 3.34 -14.54 -0.21
N SER A 195 3.01 -13.63 0.70
CA SER A 195 3.46 -13.72 2.09
C SER A 195 2.54 -12.97 3.03
N LEU A 196 2.47 -13.45 4.27
CA LEU A 196 1.87 -12.79 5.42
C LEU A 196 2.86 -12.93 6.57
N ILE A 197 3.40 -11.82 7.03
CA ILE A 197 4.41 -11.81 8.09
C ILE A 197 4.00 -10.88 9.23
N LYS A 198 4.35 -11.27 10.44
CA LYS A 198 4.31 -10.40 11.60
C LYS A 198 5.66 -9.69 11.68
N PRO A 199 5.74 -8.37 11.46
CA PRO A 199 7.03 -7.69 11.46
C PRO A 199 7.64 -7.70 12.88
N PRO A 200 8.97 -7.63 13.02
CA PRO A 200 9.61 -7.63 14.35
C PRO A 200 9.35 -6.34 15.13
N ARG A 201 8.85 -5.31 14.48
CA ARG A 201 8.44 -4.03 15.08
C ARG A 201 7.42 -3.34 14.18
N THR A 202 6.58 -2.51 14.77
CA THR A 202 5.57 -1.71 14.09
C THR A 202 5.49 -0.31 14.70
N HIS A 203 4.55 0.49 14.24
CA HIS A 203 4.25 1.80 14.81
C HIS A 203 3.57 1.65 16.19
N LYS A 204 3.56 2.74 16.97
CA LYS A 204 3.05 2.71 18.36
C LYS A 204 1.63 2.16 18.48
N ALA A 205 0.74 2.52 17.54
CA ALA A 205 -0.66 2.07 17.58
C ALA A 205 -0.85 0.59 17.19
N GLY A 206 0.15 -0.03 16.54
CA GLY A 206 0.16 -1.46 16.21
C GLY A 206 0.89 -2.32 17.24
N THR A 207 1.33 -1.71 18.34
CA THR A 207 2.03 -2.39 19.44
C THR A 207 1.08 -2.55 20.61
N GLY A 208 0.92 -3.78 21.11
CA GLY A 208 0.14 -4.09 22.30
C GLY A 208 0.78 -3.57 23.59
N GLU A 209 0.03 -3.61 24.68
CA GLU A 209 0.50 -3.16 26.00
C GLU A 209 1.69 -3.99 26.52
N ASP A 210 1.76 -5.25 26.10
CA ASP A 210 2.85 -6.19 26.39
C ASP A 210 4.06 -6.03 25.44
N GLY A 211 4.02 -5.06 24.53
CA GLY A 211 5.03 -4.84 23.50
C GLY A 211 4.92 -5.76 22.29
N ALA A 212 3.92 -6.65 22.23
CA ALA A 212 3.71 -7.51 21.09
C ALA A 212 3.28 -6.72 19.85
N VAL A 213 3.80 -7.09 18.67
CA VAL A 213 3.32 -6.56 17.41
C VAL A 213 1.96 -7.18 17.07
N LEU A 214 0.96 -6.35 16.81
CA LEU A 214 -0.41 -6.76 16.51
C LEU A 214 -0.71 -6.78 15.00
N ASP A 215 0.13 -6.14 14.19
CA ASP A 215 -0.08 -5.97 12.78
C ASP A 215 0.55 -7.07 11.95
N PHE A 216 0.10 -7.15 10.71
CA PHE A 216 0.71 -8.01 9.68
C PHE A 216 1.16 -7.16 8.49
N ILE A 217 2.14 -7.66 7.76
CA ILE A 217 2.49 -7.18 6.43
C ILE A 217 2.20 -8.30 5.45
N SER A 218 1.34 -8.03 4.49
CA SER A 218 1.06 -8.94 3.38
C SER A 218 1.60 -8.43 2.07
N VAL A 219 2.00 -9.36 1.20
CA VAL A 219 2.49 -9.09 -0.15
C VAL A 219 1.66 -9.90 -1.13
N TRP A 220 1.18 -9.24 -2.17
CA TRP A 220 0.27 -9.78 -3.17
C TRP A 220 0.80 -9.58 -4.58
N SER A 221 0.46 -10.50 -5.48
CA SER A 221 0.72 -10.39 -6.92
C SER A 221 -0.42 -11.02 -7.73
N ARG A 222 -0.39 -10.81 -9.04
CA ARG A 222 -1.26 -11.55 -9.99
C ARG A 222 -0.84 -12.99 -10.08
#